data_160cecbe33fec60774a923a0cecdc80c
#
_entry.id   160cecbe33fec60774a923a0cecdc80c
#
_cell.length_a   1.000
_cell.length_b   1.000
_cell.length_c   1.000
_cell.angle_alpha   90.00
_cell.angle_beta   90.00
_cell.angle_gamma   90.00
#
_symmetry.space_group_name_H-M   'P 1'
#
loop_
_entity.id
_entity.type
_entity.pdbx_description
1 polymer ?
#
loop_
_entity_poly.entity_id
_entity_poly.type
_entity_poly.pdbx_seq_one_letter_code
_entity_poly.pdbx_strand_id
1 'polypeptide(L)'
;MTRLNTTRFAISVLLAGSALAAVAPAQAQPMMGEMGVHHDEGRMHDRMSKQWDKRQVELKTKLHLAPSQEPAWNAFVQGMKMPAKPLMQPMDREALAKLSTPERMEKMNALHEANLAAMQAHIKQRSEATRTFYNQLSAEQQKVFDAETLPEHSRWKGKRD
;
A
#
# COMPACT_ATOMS: atom_id res chain seq x y z
N MET A 1 54.52 -25.12 -7.18
CA MET A 1 54.00 -26.42 -7.65
C MET A 1 52.49 -26.25 -7.72
N THR A 2 51.98 -26.13 -8.85
CA THR A 2 51.31 -27.03 -9.79
C THR A 2 49.89 -26.44 -10.04
N ARG A 3 49.39 -26.21 -11.10
CA ARG A 3 49.34 -26.45 -12.53
C ARG A 3 48.16 -25.66 -13.10
N LEU A 4 48.45 -24.89 -14.12
CA LEU A 4 47.42 -24.32 -15.02
C LEU A 4 46.74 -25.48 -15.79
N ASN A 5 45.44 -25.39 -15.92
CA ASN A 5 44.72 -26.21 -16.92
C ASN A 5 43.94 -25.31 -17.89
N THR A 6 44.53 -25.18 -19.06
CA THR A 6 44.03 -24.46 -20.21
C THR A 6 43.16 -25.43 -21.01
N THR A 7 41.87 -25.23 -21.10
CA THR A 7 41.03 -25.99 -22.04
C THR A 7 40.59 -25.09 -23.18
N ARG A 8 41.26 -25.33 -24.31
CA ARG A 8 40.92 -24.75 -25.64
C ARG A 8 39.65 -25.43 -26.14
N PHE A 9 38.64 -24.65 -26.52
CA PHE A 9 37.56 -25.14 -27.36
C PHE A 9 37.66 -24.52 -28.76
N ALA A 10 37.72 -25.41 -29.71
CA ALA A 10 37.87 -25.15 -31.12
C ALA A 10 36.59 -24.57 -31.75
N ILE A 11 36.81 -23.63 -32.65
CA ILE A 11 35.81 -23.04 -33.52
C ILE A 11 35.62 -23.99 -34.71
N SER A 12 34.43 -24.50 -34.90
CA SER A 12 34.05 -25.14 -36.17
C SER A 12 33.07 -24.24 -36.92
N VAL A 13 33.56 -23.67 -37.99
CA VAL A 13 32.79 -22.99 -39.02
C VAL A 13 32.17 -24.04 -39.94
N LEU A 14 30.87 -24.01 -40.13
CA LEU A 14 30.19 -24.69 -41.24
C LEU A 14 29.25 -23.71 -41.94
N LEU A 15 29.64 -23.34 -43.15
CA LEU A 15 28.84 -22.64 -44.16
C LEU A 15 27.93 -23.68 -44.83
N ALA A 16 26.68 -23.36 -45.03
CA ALA A 16 25.95 -23.37 -46.29
C ALA A 16 24.43 -23.57 -46.07
N GLY A 17 23.64 -22.82 -46.79
CA GLY A 17 22.23 -23.16 -47.01
C GLY A 17 21.32 -21.95 -47.15
N SER A 18 21.24 -21.42 -48.36
CA SER A 18 20.24 -20.43 -48.79
C SER A 18 18.85 -21.02 -48.74
N ALA A 19 17.87 -20.35 -48.12
CA ALA A 19 16.46 -20.55 -48.43
C ALA A 19 15.63 -19.33 -48.07
N LEU A 20 15.14 -18.68 -49.07
CA LEU A 20 13.87 -17.96 -49.26
C LEU A 20 13.27 -17.19 -48.06
N ALA A 21 13.21 -15.91 -48.29
CA ALA A 21 12.39 -14.95 -47.57
C ALA A 21 10.90 -15.31 -47.58
N ALA A 22 10.33 -15.59 -46.44
CA ALA A 22 8.91 -15.41 -46.19
C ALA A 22 8.77 -14.11 -45.40
N VAL A 23 8.33 -13.06 -46.07
CA VAL A 23 7.88 -11.81 -45.45
C VAL A 23 6.56 -12.13 -44.75
N ALA A 24 6.62 -12.38 -43.45
CA ALA A 24 5.42 -12.37 -42.62
C ALA A 24 5.04 -10.89 -42.39
N PRO A 25 3.77 -10.51 -42.56
CA PRO A 25 3.32 -9.16 -42.22
C PRO A 25 3.52 -8.98 -40.74
N ALA A 26 4.23 -7.93 -40.36
CA ALA A 26 4.28 -7.45 -38.99
C ALA A 26 2.85 -7.16 -38.54
N GLN A 27 2.29 -8.06 -37.76
CA GLN A 27 1.06 -7.76 -37.01
C GLN A 27 1.45 -6.70 -35.99
N ALA A 28 1.03 -5.49 -36.25
CA ALA A 28 1.02 -4.43 -35.26
C ALA A 28 0.23 -4.95 -34.06
N GLN A 29 0.94 -5.31 -33.00
CA GLN A 29 0.32 -5.50 -31.70
C GLN A 29 -0.34 -4.16 -31.35
N PRO A 30 -1.65 -4.13 -31.05
CA PRO A 30 -2.23 -2.92 -30.53
C PRO A 30 -1.46 -2.57 -29.28
N MET A 31 -0.86 -1.39 -29.27
CA MET A 31 -0.38 -0.75 -28.04
C MET A 31 -1.53 -0.85 -27.06
N MET A 32 -1.40 -1.68 -26.04
CA MET A 32 -2.26 -1.63 -24.89
C MET A 32 -2.14 -0.22 -24.32
N GLY A 33 -3.15 0.56 -24.65
CA GLY A 33 -3.27 1.93 -24.20
C GLY A 33 -3.12 1.97 -22.70
N GLU A 34 -2.46 2.97 -22.28
CA GLU A 34 -2.31 3.51 -20.94
C GLU A 34 -3.68 3.92 -20.36
N MET A 35 -4.64 3.02 -20.42
CA MET A 35 -5.99 3.21 -19.92
C MET A 35 -6.26 2.21 -18.80
N GLY A 36 -6.10 2.64 -17.55
CA GLY A 36 -6.71 1.88 -16.47
C GLY A 36 -6.20 2.04 -15.07
N VAL A 37 -5.03 2.63 -14.83
CA VAL A 37 -4.45 2.66 -13.48
C VAL A 37 -5.14 3.69 -12.59
N HIS A 38 -5.61 4.81 -13.13
CA HIS A 38 -6.22 5.89 -12.35
C HIS A 38 -7.69 5.68 -11.98
N HIS A 39 -8.41 4.81 -12.69
CA HIS A 39 -9.83 4.55 -12.38
C HIS A 39 -10.05 3.56 -11.24
N ASP A 40 -9.06 2.75 -10.91
CA ASP A 40 -9.21 1.71 -9.89
C ASP A 40 -8.89 2.22 -8.48
N GLU A 41 -7.99 3.19 -8.34
CA GLU A 41 -7.65 3.79 -7.04
C GLU A 41 -8.84 4.49 -6.39
N GLY A 42 -9.61 5.25 -7.14
CA GLY A 42 -10.81 5.91 -6.63
C GLY A 42 -11.88 4.92 -6.16
N ARG A 43 -12.10 3.86 -6.92
CA ARG A 43 -13.06 2.80 -6.55
C ARG A 43 -12.63 2.00 -5.33
N MET A 44 -11.32 1.75 -5.18
CA MET A 44 -10.78 1.07 -4.02
C MET A 44 -10.93 1.94 -2.76
N HIS A 45 -10.61 3.22 -2.86
CA HIS A 45 -10.79 4.18 -1.77
C HIS A 45 -12.26 4.26 -1.33
N ASP A 46 -13.20 4.36 -2.26
CA ASP A 46 -14.63 4.39 -1.97
C ASP A 46 -15.13 3.10 -1.29
N ARG A 47 -14.66 1.93 -1.75
CA ARG A 47 -14.99 0.65 -1.12
C ARG A 47 -14.46 0.58 0.31
N MET A 48 -13.22 1.00 0.53
CA MET A 48 -12.62 1.02 1.85
C MET A 48 -13.34 1.98 2.79
N SER A 49 -13.70 3.17 2.31
CA SER A 49 -14.47 4.16 3.08
C SER A 49 -15.83 3.61 3.49
N LYS A 50 -16.61 3.05 2.55
CA LYS A 50 -17.91 2.44 2.84
C LYS A 50 -17.82 1.27 3.82
N GLN A 51 -16.79 0.44 3.69
CA GLN A 51 -16.57 -0.67 4.61
C GLN A 51 -16.18 -0.16 6.01
N TRP A 52 -15.39 0.89 6.07
CA TRP A 52 -15.06 1.57 7.31
C TRP A 52 -16.31 2.13 7.99
N ASP A 53 -17.13 2.89 7.28
CA ASP A 53 -18.36 3.48 7.80
C ASP A 53 -19.30 2.40 8.36
N LYS A 54 -19.47 1.30 7.64
CA LYS A 54 -20.27 0.16 8.09
C LYS A 54 -19.73 -0.43 9.41
N ARG A 55 -18.43 -0.64 9.52
CA ARG A 55 -17.79 -1.14 10.75
C ARG A 55 -17.98 -0.18 11.93
N GLN A 56 -17.94 1.13 11.69
CA GLN A 56 -18.19 2.11 12.74
C GLN A 56 -19.63 2.05 13.26
N VAL A 57 -20.60 1.93 12.36
CA VAL A 57 -22.02 1.75 12.76
C VAL A 57 -22.22 0.47 13.58
N GLU A 58 -21.65 -0.64 13.13
CA GLU A 58 -21.71 -1.93 13.84
C GLU A 58 -21.07 -1.84 15.24
N LEU A 59 -19.88 -1.26 15.33
CA LEU A 59 -19.16 -1.08 16.60
C LEU A 59 -19.94 -0.18 17.56
N LYS A 60 -20.47 0.95 17.08
CA LYS A 60 -21.29 1.86 17.88
C LYS A 60 -22.53 1.16 18.44
N THR A 61 -23.19 0.36 17.60
CA THR A 61 -24.39 -0.41 18.02
C THR A 61 -24.05 -1.41 19.11
N LYS A 62 -22.93 -2.13 19.00
CA LYS A 62 -22.49 -3.12 19.99
C LYS A 62 -22.06 -2.50 21.33
N LEU A 63 -21.52 -1.28 21.27
CA LEU A 63 -21.05 -0.57 22.46
C LEU A 63 -22.18 0.01 23.30
N HIS A 64 -23.40 0.18 22.76
CA HIS A 64 -24.54 0.77 23.49
C HIS A 64 -24.16 2.06 24.20
N LEU A 65 -23.54 3.00 23.48
CA LEU A 65 -23.00 4.23 24.05
C LEU A 65 -24.10 5.08 24.72
N ALA A 66 -23.79 5.60 25.91
CA ALA A 66 -24.63 6.60 26.56
C ALA A 66 -24.56 7.94 25.80
N PRO A 67 -25.60 8.79 25.86
CA PRO A 67 -25.59 10.11 25.21
C PRO A 67 -24.37 10.98 25.59
N SER A 68 -23.88 10.86 26.81
CA SER A 68 -22.69 11.56 27.30
C SER A 68 -21.38 11.11 26.61
N GLN A 69 -21.35 9.90 26.03
CA GLN A 69 -20.18 9.36 25.33
C GLN A 69 -20.16 9.70 23.83
N GLU A 70 -21.27 10.25 23.29
CA GLU A 70 -21.36 10.62 21.86
C GLU A 70 -20.28 11.60 21.38
N PRO A 71 -19.93 12.66 22.13
CA PRO A 71 -18.85 13.56 21.71
C PRO A 71 -17.49 12.83 21.59
N ALA A 72 -17.19 11.94 22.54
CA ALA A 72 -15.95 11.15 22.53
C ALA A 72 -15.93 10.13 21.37
N TRP A 73 -17.06 9.51 21.07
CA TRP A 73 -17.22 8.65 19.90
C TRP A 73 -16.96 9.43 18.59
N ASN A 74 -17.56 10.59 18.43
CA ASN A 74 -17.38 11.41 17.22
C ASN A 74 -15.92 11.84 17.04
N ALA A 75 -15.24 12.23 18.14
CA ALA A 75 -13.82 12.55 18.11
C ALA A 75 -12.96 11.33 17.71
N PHE A 76 -13.27 10.14 18.25
CA PHE A 76 -12.62 8.89 17.88
C PHE A 76 -12.79 8.60 16.38
N VAL A 77 -14.01 8.62 15.87
CA VAL A 77 -14.29 8.36 14.46
C VAL A 77 -13.57 9.34 13.55
N GLN A 78 -13.53 10.63 13.90
CA GLN A 78 -12.80 11.64 13.14
C GLN A 78 -11.28 11.38 13.15
N GLY A 79 -10.71 11.04 14.31
CA GLY A 79 -9.28 10.71 14.43
C GLY A 79 -8.88 9.44 13.69
N MET A 80 -9.84 8.56 13.41
CA MET A 80 -9.60 7.30 12.67
C MET A 80 -9.81 7.40 11.17
N LYS A 81 -10.43 8.48 10.66
CA LYS A 81 -10.64 8.65 9.22
C LYS A 81 -9.32 8.72 8.47
N MET A 82 -9.30 8.12 7.30
CA MET A 82 -8.19 8.31 6.36
C MET A 82 -8.18 9.77 5.89
N PRO A 83 -7.01 10.41 5.82
CA PRO A 83 -6.91 11.76 5.28
C PRO A 83 -7.44 11.81 3.83
N ALA A 84 -8.13 12.90 3.50
CA ALA A 84 -8.62 13.11 2.14
C ALA A 84 -7.48 13.27 1.12
N LYS A 85 -6.31 13.70 1.57
CA LYS A 85 -5.08 13.75 0.76
C LYS A 85 -4.19 12.56 1.10
N PRO A 86 -3.48 11.99 0.12
CA PRO A 86 -2.50 10.94 0.39
C PRO A 86 -1.52 11.38 1.47
N LEU A 87 -1.29 10.52 2.47
CA LEU A 87 -0.29 10.78 3.52
C LEU A 87 1.12 10.87 2.94
N MET A 88 1.36 10.10 1.88
CA MET A 88 2.65 10.04 1.22
C MET A 88 2.63 10.97 -0.01
N GLN A 89 3.64 11.82 -0.10
CA GLN A 89 3.85 12.63 -1.28
C GLN A 89 4.35 11.75 -2.42
N PRO A 90 3.78 11.86 -3.63
CA PRO A 90 4.24 11.11 -4.78
C PRO A 90 5.61 11.60 -5.23
N MET A 91 6.37 10.69 -5.84
CA MET A 91 7.68 11.02 -6.43
C MET A 91 7.47 11.68 -7.79
N ASP A 92 7.98 12.89 -7.96
CA ASP A 92 8.03 13.57 -9.25
C ASP A 92 9.22 13.06 -10.06
N ARG A 93 8.95 12.10 -10.96
CA ARG A 93 9.98 11.47 -11.81
C ARG A 93 10.59 12.44 -12.81
N GLU A 94 9.83 13.39 -13.33
CA GLU A 94 10.33 14.35 -14.31
C GLU A 94 11.30 15.35 -13.66
N ALA A 95 10.93 15.84 -12.47
CA ALA A 95 11.83 16.68 -11.69
C ALA A 95 13.13 15.95 -11.32
N LEU A 96 13.03 14.68 -10.91
CA LEU A 96 14.20 13.87 -10.56
C LEU A 96 15.10 13.53 -11.76
N ALA A 97 14.53 13.38 -12.95
CA ALA A 97 15.30 13.06 -14.16
C ALA A 97 16.26 14.19 -14.57
N LYS A 98 15.98 15.44 -14.16
CA LYS A 98 16.80 16.62 -14.46
C LYS A 98 17.98 16.81 -13.49
N LEU A 99 18.01 16.04 -12.41
CA LEU A 99 19.04 16.14 -11.37
C LEU A 99 20.21 15.19 -11.64
N SER A 100 21.38 15.56 -11.16
CA SER A 100 22.51 14.63 -11.04
C SER A 100 22.16 13.49 -10.07
N THR A 101 22.90 12.38 -10.16
CA THR A 101 22.65 11.22 -9.27
C THR A 101 22.75 11.57 -7.78
N PRO A 102 23.74 12.32 -7.29
CA PRO A 102 23.80 12.72 -5.88
C PRO A 102 22.60 13.58 -5.47
N GLU A 103 22.27 14.62 -6.24
CA GLU A 103 21.11 15.49 -5.94
C GLU A 103 19.78 14.72 -5.93
N ARG A 104 19.64 13.76 -6.85
CA ARG A 104 18.49 12.87 -6.90
C ARG A 104 18.37 12.04 -5.64
N MET A 105 19.48 11.47 -5.16
CA MET A 105 19.51 10.70 -3.92
C MET A 105 19.11 11.55 -2.71
N GLU A 106 19.66 12.75 -2.59
CA GLU A 106 19.31 13.69 -1.53
C GLU A 106 17.81 14.02 -1.55
N LYS A 107 17.28 14.32 -2.74
CA LYS A 107 15.84 14.62 -2.91
C LYS A 107 14.95 13.44 -2.55
N MET A 108 15.34 12.23 -2.93
CA MET A 108 14.63 11.01 -2.59
C MET A 108 14.66 10.71 -1.09
N ASN A 109 15.81 10.91 -0.44
CA ASN A 109 15.94 10.73 0.99
C ASN A 109 15.06 11.73 1.76
N ALA A 110 15.10 13.01 1.38
CA ALA A 110 14.25 14.04 2.00
C ALA A 110 12.75 13.73 1.83
N LEU A 111 12.34 13.25 0.66
CA LEU A 111 10.96 12.82 0.41
C LEU A 111 10.59 11.61 1.29
N HIS A 112 11.49 10.65 1.42
CA HIS A 112 11.28 9.47 2.26
C HIS A 112 11.12 9.85 3.73
N GLU A 113 11.97 10.70 4.25
CA GLU A 113 11.90 11.21 5.63
C GLU A 113 10.58 11.96 5.88
N ALA A 114 10.17 12.83 4.95
CA ALA A 114 8.90 13.55 5.04
C ALA A 114 7.69 12.59 5.07
N ASN A 115 7.71 11.56 4.24
CA ASN A 115 6.66 10.56 4.18
C ASN A 115 6.61 9.70 5.46
N LEU A 116 7.76 9.32 6.01
CA LEU A 116 7.84 8.62 7.29
C LEU A 116 7.29 9.48 8.43
N ALA A 117 7.67 10.75 8.51
CA ALA A 117 7.18 11.68 9.53
C ALA A 117 5.66 11.84 9.46
N ALA A 118 5.10 12.00 8.25
CA ALA A 118 3.66 12.09 8.05
C ALA A 118 2.92 10.82 8.51
N MET A 119 3.47 9.64 8.17
CA MET A 119 2.90 8.36 8.61
C MET A 119 2.95 8.22 10.15
N GLN A 120 4.07 8.54 10.77
CA GLN A 120 4.22 8.47 12.23
C GLN A 120 3.25 9.41 12.95
N ALA A 121 3.11 10.66 12.46
CA ALA A 121 2.15 11.61 12.98
C ALA A 121 0.70 11.08 12.93
N HIS A 122 0.32 10.48 11.80
CA HIS A 122 -0.99 9.89 11.64
C HIS A 122 -1.23 8.68 12.57
N ILE A 123 -0.24 7.80 12.73
CA ILE A 123 -0.31 6.67 13.67
C ILE A 123 -0.48 7.18 15.11
N LYS A 124 0.29 8.20 15.51
CA LYS A 124 0.20 8.83 16.82
C LYS A 124 -1.19 9.42 17.05
N GLN A 125 -1.71 10.19 16.11
CA GLN A 125 -3.05 10.77 16.18
C GLN A 125 -4.13 9.69 16.38
N ARG A 126 -4.09 8.60 15.61
CA ARG A 126 -5.02 7.47 15.75
C ARG A 126 -4.92 6.80 17.11
N SER A 127 -3.71 6.58 17.60
CA SER A 127 -3.47 5.96 18.91
C SER A 127 -4.01 6.85 20.06
N GLU A 128 -3.82 8.16 19.97
CA GLU A 128 -4.35 9.12 20.93
C GLU A 128 -5.87 9.18 20.91
N ALA A 129 -6.49 9.23 19.73
CA ALA A 129 -7.94 9.20 19.57
C ALA A 129 -8.54 7.91 20.16
N THR A 130 -7.91 6.77 19.89
CA THR A 130 -8.31 5.47 20.43
C THR A 130 -8.22 5.44 21.95
N ARG A 131 -7.08 5.87 22.52
CA ARG A 131 -6.86 5.89 23.97
C ARG A 131 -7.85 6.79 24.68
N THR A 132 -8.06 7.99 24.13
CA THR A 132 -9.00 8.98 24.72
C THR A 132 -10.42 8.43 24.77
N PHE A 133 -10.87 7.81 23.66
CA PHE A 133 -12.19 7.20 23.61
C PHE A 133 -12.30 5.99 24.56
N TYR A 134 -11.31 5.09 24.55
CA TYR A 134 -11.28 3.89 25.38
C TYR A 134 -11.43 4.21 26.88
N ASN A 135 -10.79 5.30 27.33
CA ASN A 135 -10.89 5.75 28.73
C ASN A 135 -12.28 6.29 29.12
N GLN A 136 -13.16 6.55 28.15
CA GLN A 136 -14.55 6.95 28.39
C GLN A 136 -15.51 5.76 28.44
N LEU A 137 -15.04 4.55 28.13
CA LEU A 137 -15.85 3.34 28.11
C LEU A 137 -15.95 2.68 29.49
N SER A 138 -17.10 2.08 29.79
CA SER A 138 -17.23 1.19 30.94
C SER A 138 -16.42 -0.09 30.75
N ALA A 139 -16.20 -0.86 31.82
CA ALA A 139 -15.46 -2.11 31.74
C ALA A 139 -16.09 -3.13 30.78
N GLU A 140 -17.42 -3.17 30.68
CA GLU A 140 -18.15 -4.02 29.74
C GLU A 140 -17.97 -3.53 28.30
N GLN A 141 -18.08 -2.21 28.08
CA GLN A 141 -17.85 -1.61 26.77
C GLN A 141 -16.41 -1.81 26.30
N GLN A 142 -15.42 -1.72 27.19
CA GLN A 142 -14.02 -1.98 26.88
C GLN A 142 -13.82 -3.42 26.38
N LYS A 143 -14.43 -4.41 27.03
CA LYS A 143 -14.37 -5.82 26.56
C LYS A 143 -14.95 -6.00 25.16
N VAL A 144 -16.05 -5.31 24.87
CA VAL A 144 -16.66 -5.34 23.52
C VAL A 144 -15.72 -4.65 22.52
N PHE A 145 -15.20 -3.48 22.86
CA PHE A 145 -14.28 -2.73 22.01
C PHE A 145 -13.02 -3.54 21.68
N ASP A 146 -12.42 -4.18 22.68
CA ASP A 146 -11.23 -5.03 22.52
C ASP A 146 -11.50 -6.19 21.57
N ALA A 147 -12.66 -6.88 21.74
CA ALA A 147 -13.03 -7.99 20.88
C ALA A 147 -13.27 -7.59 19.41
N GLU A 148 -13.89 -6.42 19.20
CA GLU A 148 -14.26 -5.94 17.85
C GLU A 148 -13.10 -5.26 17.11
N THR A 149 -12.11 -4.76 17.84
CA THR A 149 -10.95 -4.05 17.23
C THR A 149 -9.72 -4.92 17.04
N LEU A 150 -9.74 -6.17 17.50
CA LEU A 150 -8.67 -7.12 17.25
C LEU A 150 -8.46 -7.31 15.73
N PRO A 151 -7.22 -7.22 15.24
CA PRO A 151 -6.91 -7.52 13.84
C PRO A 151 -7.31 -8.97 13.53
N GLU A 152 -8.07 -9.19 12.46
CA GLU A 152 -8.53 -10.52 12.01
C GLU A 152 -7.38 -11.45 11.54
N HIS A 153 -6.22 -11.42 12.20
CA HIS A 153 -5.12 -12.36 11.89
C HIS A 153 -5.44 -13.82 12.29
N SER A 154 -6.54 -14.05 13.01
CA SER A 154 -6.96 -15.40 13.39
C SER A 154 -7.74 -16.15 12.31
N ARG A 155 -8.23 -15.49 11.27
CA ARG A 155 -9.05 -16.12 10.22
C ARG A 155 -8.27 -16.94 9.19
N TRP A 156 -6.93 -16.85 9.18
CA TRP A 156 -6.08 -17.61 8.25
C TRP A 156 -5.66 -19.01 8.76
N LYS A 157 -6.00 -19.37 9.99
CA LYS A 157 -5.65 -20.69 10.56
C LYS A 157 -6.65 -21.81 10.23
N GLY A 158 -7.72 -21.55 9.50
CA GLY A 158 -8.82 -22.48 9.31
C GLY A 158 -8.97 -23.11 7.92
N LYS A 159 -7.99 -23.00 7.02
CA LYS A 159 -8.14 -23.59 5.67
C LYS A 159 -6.84 -24.25 5.19
N ARG A 160 -6.38 -25.21 5.97
CA ARG A 160 -5.40 -26.22 5.57
C ARG A 160 -5.87 -27.57 6.16
N ASP A 161 -6.83 -28.15 5.49
CA ASP A 161 -7.15 -29.58 5.47
C ASP A 161 -7.39 -29.97 4.01
#